data_879f09bcf0cbc4e49872fb1d3e3455b9
#
_entry.id   879f09bcf0cbc4e49872fb1d3e3455b9
#
_cell.length_a   1.000
_cell.length_b   1.000
_cell.length_c   1.000
_cell.angle_alpha   90.00
_cell.angle_beta   90.00
_cell.angle_gamma   90.00
#
_symmetry.space_group_name_H-M   'P 1'
#
loop_
_entity.id
_entity.type
_entity.pdbx_description
1 polymer ?
#
loop_
_entity_poly.entity_id
_entity_poly.type
_entity_poly.pdbx_seq_one_letter_code
_entity_poly.pdbx_strand_id
1 'polypeptide(L)'
;MTPDQIVSKFLVELDNFEPITNQPSDSDLTRLREAIAPLLLQIPYDETGGVHNLIGIVRAKPAYLKRYGEAFPGPTRVGAYNLEIDDDATAGVRARLEAAHKARRADRATYDTARRETTQFVLVVIADTWVRKLGDPETIYTEVDPRDLLAHLQAG
;
A
#
# COMPACT_ATOMS: atom_id res chain seq x y z
N MET A 1 -7.11 -12.45 2.39
CA MET A 1 -5.75 -12.70 1.85
C MET A 1 -4.74 -12.44 2.97
N THR A 2 -3.85 -13.40 3.21
CA THR A 2 -2.80 -13.25 4.23
C THR A 2 -1.65 -12.41 3.72
N PRO A 3 -0.81 -11.81 4.61
CA PRO A 3 0.40 -11.12 4.18
C PRO A 3 1.31 -11.97 3.30
N ASP A 4 1.47 -13.25 3.60
CA ASP A 4 2.31 -14.15 2.78
C ASP A 4 1.77 -14.34 1.37
N GLN A 5 0.45 -14.38 1.21
CA GLN A 5 -0.18 -14.45 -0.11
C GLN A 5 0.04 -13.16 -0.92
N ILE A 6 0.03 -12.01 -0.26
CA ILE A 6 0.33 -10.72 -0.88
C ILE A 6 1.78 -10.70 -1.38
N VAL A 7 2.71 -11.06 -0.53
CA VAL A 7 4.14 -11.14 -0.88
C VAL A 7 4.35 -12.06 -2.09
N SER A 8 3.73 -13.24 -2.08
CA SER A 8 3.85 -14.21 -3.18
C SER A 8 3.35 -13.65 -4.52
N LYS A 9 2.23 -12.93 -4.50
CA LYS A 9 1.69 -12.31 -5.73
C LYS A 9 2.62 -11.24 -6.28
N PHE A 10 3.20 -10.41 -5.43
CA PHE A 10 4.17 -9.40 -5.84
C PHE A 10 5.44 -10.04 -6.41
N LEU A 11 5.94 -11.11 -5.80
CA LEU A 11 7.12 -11.81 -6.30
C LEU A 11 6.90 -12.42 -7.68
N VAL A 12 5.74 -13.01 -7.93
CA VAL A 12 5.40 -13.56 -9.25
C VAL A 12 5.39 -12.46 -10.32
N GLU A 13 4.77 -11.32 -10.02
CA GLU A 13 4.74 -10.19 -10.95
C GLU A 13 6.14 -9.60 -11.16
N LEU A 14 6.94 -9.53 -10.10
CA LEU A 14 8.32 -9.04 -10.18
C LEU A 14 9.16 -9.88 -11.12
N ASP A 15 9.01 -11.21 -11.09
CA ASP A 15 9.73 -12.12 -11.98
C ASP A 15 9.35 -11.92 -13.46
N ASN A 16 8.15 -11.43 -13.72
CA ASN A 16 7.63 -11.20 -15.08
C ASN A 16 7.83 -9.75 -15.56
N PHE A 17 8.25 -8.84 -14.68
CA PHE A 17 8.42 -7.44 -15.05
C PHE A 17 9.82 -7.17 -15.56
N GLU A 18 9.91 -6.55 -16.74
CA GLU A 18 11.20 -6.16 -17.33
C GLU A 18 11.80 -4.98 -16.58
N PRO A 19 13.01 -5.12 -16.00
CA PRO A 19 13.65 -4.03 -15.24
C PRO A 19 13.84 -2.76 -16.06
N ILE A 20 13.73 -1.61 -15.39
CA ILE A 20 13.96 -0.29 -15.97
C ILE A 20 15.38 0.12 -15.67
N THR A 21 16.28 0.02 -16.66
CA THR A 21 17.71 0.27 -16.49
C THR A 21 18.12 1.70 -16.82
N ASN A 22 17.39 2.34 -17.72
CA ASN A 22 17.64 3.75 -18.10
C ASN A 22 16.80 4.67 -17.23
N GLN A 23 16.98 6.00 -17.41
CA GLN A 23 16.14 6.96 -16.73
C GLN A 23 14.66 6.65 -17.01
N PRO A 24 13.82 6.48 -15.95
CA PRO A 24 12.43 6.15 -16.15
C PRO A 24 11.69 7.20 -16.96
N SER A 25 11.04 6.77 -18.04
CA SER A 25 10.15 7.60 -18.82
C SER A 25 8.74 7.55 -18.26
N ASP A 26 7.86 8.45 -18.70
CA ASP A 26 6.44 8.40 -18.33
C ASP A 26 5.81 7.08 -18.73
N SER A 27 6.21 6.52 -19.87
CA SER A 27 5.75 5.22 -20.33
C SER A 27 6.20 4.10 -19.39
N ASP A 28 7.45 4.14 -18.90
CA ASP A 28 7.96 3.16 -17.95
C ASP A 28 7.19 3.21 -16.62
N LEU A 29 6.93 4.41 -16.12
CA LEU A 29 6.18 4.60 -14.87
C LEU A 29 4.72 4.18 -15.01
N THR A 30 4.10 4.43 -16.16
CA THR A 30 2.75 3.95 -16.47
C THR A 30 2.71 2.42 -16.47
N ARG A 31 3.68 1.78 -17.13
CA ARG A 31 3.82 0.33 -17.17
C ARG A 31 3.99 -0.25 -15.76
N LEU A 32 4.77 0.40 -14.94
CA LEU A 32 4.99 0.01 -13.54
C LEU A 32 3.69 0.09 -12.72
N ARG A 33 2.95 1.20 -12.84
CA ARG A 33 1.64 1.35 -12.17
C ARG A 33 0.64 0.31 -12.65
N GLU A 34 0.60 0.03 -13.94
CA GLU A 34 -0.30 -0.96 -14.52
C GLU A 34 0.02 -2.39 -14.10
N ALA A 35 1.29 -2.68 -13.80
CA ALA A 35 1.69 -3.98 -13.26
C ALA A 35 1.25 -4.15 -11.81
N ILE A 36 1.36 -3.10 -11.01
CA ILE A 36 1.05 -3.14 -9.57
C ILE A 36 -0.44 -3.00 -9.28
N ALA A 37 -1.16 -2.17 -10.03
CA ALA A 37 -2.56 -1.87 -9.78
C ALA A 37 -3.46 -3.12 -9.68
N PRO A 38 -3.40 -4.10 -10.60
CA PRO A 38 -4.22 -5.30 -10.49
C PRO A 38 -3.95 -6.12 -9.22
N LEU A 39 -2.70 -6.12 -8.74
CA LEU A 39 -2.33 -6.81 -7.50
C LEU A 39 -3.03 -6.16 -6.31
N LEU A 40 -3.02 -4.84 -6.25
CA LEU A 40 -3.66 -4.08 -5.17
C LEU A 40 -5.19 -4.20 -5.21
N LEU A 41 -5.79 -4.21 -6.39
CA LEU A 41 -7.24 -4.37 -6.55
C LEU A 41 -7.74 -5.74 -6.12
N GLN A 42 -6.91 -6.78 -6.17
CA GLN A 42 -7.26 -8.12 -5.75
C GLN A 42 -7.23 -8.32 -4.23
N ILE A 43 -6.62 -7.39 -3.49
CA ILE A 43 -6.48 -7.50 -2.04
C ILE A 43 -7.75 -6.96 -1.37
N PRO A 44 -8.49 -7.79 -0.60
CA PRO A 44 -9.66 -7.30 0.16
C PRO A 44 -9.23 -6.25 1.19
N TYR A 45 -9.96 -5.14 1.25
CA TYR A 45 -9.70 -4.06 2.19
C TYR A 45 -11.02 -3.40 2.58
N ASP A 46 -11.48 -3.65 3.80
CA ASP A 46 -12.82 -3.28 4.26
C ASP A 46 -12.85 -2.16 5.31
N GLU A 47 -11.71 -1.63 5.73
CA GLU A 47 -11.64 -0.62 6.80
C GLU A 47 -12.50 0.62 6.52
N THR A 48 -12.75 0.91 5.26
CA THR A 48 -13.52 2.07 4.82
C THR A 48 -14.96 1.72 4.37
N GLY A 49 -15.47 0.55 4.75
CA GLY A 49 -16.80 0.11 4.34
C GLY A 49 -16.94 -0.19 2.86
N GLY A 50 -15.84 -0.51 2.18
CA GLY A 50 -15.84 -0.86 0.75
C GLY A 50 -15.83 0.33 -0.21
N VAL A 51 -15.77 1.57 0.30
CA VAL A 51 -15.71 2.79 -0.52
C VAL A 51 -14.37 2.96 -1.20
N HIS A 52 -13.30 2.59 -0.51
CA HIS A 52 -11.92 2.70 -0.98
C HIS A 52 -11.30 1.32 -1.22
N ASN A 53 -10.24 1.29 -2.01
CA ASN A 53 -9.43 0.09 -2.23
C ASN A 53 -7.94 0.46 -2.23
N LEU A 54 -7.07 -0.56 -2.20
CA LEU A 54 -5.63 -0.36 -2.04
C LEU A 54 -4.93 0.24 -3.25
N ILE A 55 -5.61 0.45 -4.37
CA ILE A 55 -5.02 1.12 -5.53
C ILE A 55 -4.55 2.55 -5.18
N GLY A 56 -5.11 3.14 -4.12
CA GLY A 56 -4.66 4.42 -3.58
C GLY A 56 -3.21 4.43 -3.13
N ILE A 57 -2.60 3.26 -2.89
CA ILE A 57 -1.18 3.15 -2.56
C ILE A 57 -0.28 3.60 -3.71
N VAL A 58 -0.68 3.37 -4.95
CA VAL A 58 0.15 3.62 -6.13
C VAL A 58 -0.42 4.70 -7.04
N ARG A 59 -1.73 4.91 -7.06
CA ARG A 59 -2.36 5.91 -7.91
C ARG A 59 -2.09 7.31 -7.39
N ALA A 60 -1.73 8.24 -8.29
CA ALA A 60 -1.50 9.64 -7.93
C ALA A 60 -2.72 10.24 -7.22
N LYS A 61 -2.46 11.07 -6.19
CA LYS A 61 -3.52 11.64 -5.35
C LYS A 61 -4.64 12.33 -6.13
N PRO A 62 -4.37 13.21 -7.12
CA PRO A 62 -5.43 13.83 -7.90
C PRO A 62 -6.26 12.84 -8.72
N ALA A 63 -5.61 11.82 -9.28
CA ALA A 63 -6.28 10.80 -10.07
C ALA A 63 -7.20 9.93 -9.22
N TYR A 64 -6.76 9.58 -8.01
CA TYR A 64 -7.57 8.82 -7.07
C TYR A 64 -8.80 9.62 -6.63
N LEU A 65 -8.61 10.89 -6.24
CA LEU A 65 -9.69 11.78 -5.84
C LEU A 65 -10.74 11.92 -6.94
N LYS A 66 -10.31 12.10 -8.19
CA LYS A 66 -11.20 12.21 -9.34
C LYS A 66 -12.03 10.96 -9.56
N ARG A 67 -11.42 9.78 -9.39
CA ARG A 67 -12.08 8.48 -9.65
C ARG A 67 -13.05 8.08 -8.55
N TYR A 68 -12.72 8.33 -7.28
CA TYR A 68 -13.45 7.85 -6.12
C TYR A 68 -14.19 8.94 -5.34
N GLY A 69 -14.00 10.21 -5.70
CA GLY A 69 -14.68 11.34 -5.06
C GLY A 69 -14.10 11.77 -3.73
N GLU A 70 -13.20 10.98 -3.15
CA GLU A 70 -12.54 11.24 -1.87
C GLU A 70 -11.07 10.86 -1.95
N ALA A 71 -10.24 11.54 -1.14
CA ALA A 71 -8.84 11.19 -1.02
C ALA A 71 -8.69 9.79 -0.37
N PHE A 72 -7.67 9.04 -0.79
CA PHE A 72 -7.38 7.75 -0.17
C PHE A 72 -6.95 7.98 1.30
N PRO A 73 -7.73 7.46 2.28
CA PRO A 73 -7.53 7.82 3.69
C PRO A 73 -6.35 7.13 4.36
N GLY A 74 -5.88 6.03 3.80
CA GLY A 74 -4.92 5.19 4.50
C GLY A 74 -5.57 4.42 5.66
N PRO A 75 -4.75 3.75 6.49
CA PRO A 75 -5.27 2.98 7.61
C PRO A 75 -5.57 3.85 8.82
N THR A 76 -6.38 3.33 9.73
CA THR A 76 -6.66 3.93 11.02
C THR A 76 -5.36 4.10 11.83
N ARG A 77 -5.26 5.16 12.61
CA ARG A 77 -4.09 5.42 13.45
C ARG A 77 -3.88 4.31 14.48
N VAL A 78 -2.62 4.07 14.86
CA VAL A 78 -2.23 3.01 15.78
C VAL A 78 -3.00 3.05 17.10
N GLY A 79 -3.27 4.23 17.65
CA GLY A 79 -4.05 4.39 18.89
C GLY A 79 -5.45 3.78 18.82
N ALA A 80 -6.06 3.71 17.65
CA ALA A 80 -7.37 3.09 17.46
C ALA A 80 -7.34 1.56 17.51
N TYR A 81 -6.16 0.95 17.53
CA TYR A 81 -5.99 -0.50 17.64
C TYR A 81 -5.89 -0.99 19.08
N ASN A 82 -5.90 -0.08 20.06
CA ASN A 82 -5.98 -0.43 21.46
C ASN A 82 -7.43 -0.75 21.83
N LEU A 83 -7.64 -1.93 22.39
CA LEU A 83 -8.98 -2.37 22.75
C LEU A 83 -9.31 -1.95 24.19
N GLU A 84 -10.31 -1.08 24.33
CA GLU A 84 -10.89 -0.69 25.62
C GLU A 84 -12.33 -1.18 25.69
N ILE A 85 -12.63 -2.01 26.69
CA ILE A 85 -13.96 -2.56 26.90
C ILE A 85 -14.40 -2.24 28.34
N ASP A 86 -15.60 -1.67 28.49
CA ASP A 86 -16.17 -1.42 29.80
C ASP A 86 -16.34 -2.72 30.59
N ASP A 87 -16.06 -2.70 31.89
CA ASP A 87 -16.23 -3.86 32.78
C ASP A 87 -17.67 -4.38 32.80
N ASP A 88 -18.64 -3.48 32.59
CA ASP A 88 -20.08 -3.81 32.56
C ASP A 88 -20.57 -4.34 31.22
N ALA A 89 -19.71 -4.45 30.20
CA ALA A 89 -20.11 -4.92 28.87
C ALA A 89 -20.61 -6.36 28.92
N THR A 90 -21.70 -6.63 28.21
CA THR A 90 -22.23 -8.00 28.07
C THR A 90 -21.25 -8.86 27.23
N ALA A 91 -21.36 -10.17 27.36
CA ALA A 91 -20.54 -11.10 26.57
C ALA A 91 -20.70 -10.88 25.05
N GLY A 92 -21.94 -10.60 24.60
CA GLY A 92 -22.20 -10.32 23.19
C GLY A 92 -21.57 -9.01 22.70
N VAL A 93 -21.62 -7.94 23.51
CA VAL A 93 -20.98 -6.66 23.19
C VAL A 93 -19.46 -6.84 23.15
N ARG A 94 -18.91 -7.51 24.16
CA ARG A 94 -17.47 -7.80 24.26
C ARG A 94 -16.99 -8.58 23.04
N ALA A 95 -17.70 -9.64 22.63
CA ALA A 95 -17.34 -10.44 21.46
C ALA A 95 -17.35 -9.61 20.17
N ARG A 96 -18.31 -8.72 19.99
CA ARG A 96 -18.37 -7.83 18.81
C ARG A 96 -17.24 -6.83 18.79
N LEU A 97 -16.88 -6.24 19.94
CA LEU A 97 -15.77 -5.29 20.04
C LEU A 97 -14.44 -5.97 19.75
N GLU A 98 -14.23 -7.17 20.29
CA GLU A 98 -13.03 -7.96 20.02
C GLU A 98 -12.91 -8.36 18.55
N ALA A 99 -14.02 -8.77 17.92
CA ALA A 99 -14.03 -9.13 16.50
C ALA A 99 -13.72 -7.91 15.61
N ALA A 100 -14.32 -6.75 15.89
CA ALA A 100 -14.08 -5.51 15.16
C ALA A 100 -12.63 -5.04 15.31
N HIS A 101 -12.07 -5.16 16.52
CA HIS A 101 -10.67 -4.82 16.79
C HIS A 101 -9.71 -5.73 16.02
N LYS A 102 -9.98 -7.03 16.02
CA LYS A 102 -9.18 -8.01 15.26
C LYS A 102 -9.23 -7.71 13.75
N ALA A 103 -10.41 -7.38 13.22
CA ALA A 103 -10.58 -7.03 11.81
C ALA A 103 -9.76 -5.79 11.44
N ARG A 104 -9.79 -4.74 12.27
CA ARG A 104 -8.98 -3.52 12.05
C ARG A 104 -7.49 -3.80 12.06
N ARG A 105 -7.02 -4.64 12.98
CA ARG A 105 -5.61 -5.04 13.02
C ARG A 105 -5.21 -5.82 11.78
N ALA A 106 -6.08 -6.72 11.30
CA ALA A 106 -5.83 -7.47 10.06
C ALA A 106 -5.76 -6.53 8.85
N ASP A 107 -6.66 -5.55 8.74
CA ASP A 107 -6.65 -4.55 7.67
C ASP A 107 -5.39 -3.69 7.71
N ARG A 108 -4.93 -3.31 8.91
CA ARG A 108 -3.67 -2.58 9.07
C ARG A 108 -2.49 -3.41 8.58
N ALA A 109 -2.41 -4.69 8.95
CA ALA A 109 -1.35 -5.58 8.51
C ALA A 109 -1.38 -5.77 6.99
N THR A 110 -2.56 -5.90 6.39
CA THR A 110 -2.76 -5.99 4.94
C THR A 110 -2.25 -4.73 4.25
N TYR A 111 -2.64 -3.56 4.72
CA TYR A 111 -2.19 -2.27 4.18
C TYR A 111 -0.68 -2.12 4.26
N ASP A 112 -0.09 -2.37 5.43
CA ASP A 112 1.35 -2.23 5.65
C ASP A 112 2.14 -3.18 4.74
N THR A 113 1.68 -4.41 4.56
CA THR A 113 2.30 -5.39 3.66
C THR A 113 2.20 -4.93 2.21
N ALA A 114 1.02 -4.52 1.75
CA ALA A 114 0.82 -4.05 0.39
C ALA A 114 1.68 -2.83 0.06
N ARG A 115 1.76 -1.88 0.98
CA ARG A 115 2.58 -0.67 0.83
C ARG A 115 4.06 -1.01 0.76
N ARG A 116 4.54 -1.85 1.66
CA ARG A 116 5.93 -2.30 1.68
C ARG A 116 6.30 -3.02 0.41
N GLU A 117 5.48 -3.97 -0.04
CA GLU A 117 5.75 -4.74 -1.25
C GLU A 117 5.70 -3.85 -2.50
N THR A 118 4.81 -2.85 -2.55
CA THR A 118 4.78 -1.88 -3.64
C THR A 118 6.08 -1.09 -3.70
N THR A 119 6.55 -0.57 -2.56
CA THR A 119 7.82 0.15 -2.49
C THR A 119 9.00 -0.73 -2.91
N GLN A 120 9.08 -1.96 -2.42
CA GLN A 120 10.12 -2.91 -2.78
C GLN A 120 10.10 -3.24 -4.28
N PHE A 121 8.93 -3.42 -4.85
CA PHE A 121 8.79 -3.67 -6.28
C PHE A 121 9.41 -2.54 -7.10
N VAL A 122 9.08 -1.30 -6.77
CA VAL A 122 9.62 -0.12 -7.45
C VAL A 122 11.15 -0.06 -7.30
N LEU A 123 11.66 -0.28 -6.09
CA LEU A 123 13.10 -0.19 -5.82
C LEU A 123 13.90 -1.30 -6.50
N VAL A 124 13.31 -2.47 -6.69
CA VAL A 124 13.99 -3.60 -7.36
C VAL A 124 14.02 -3.41 -8.88
N VAL A 125 12.94 -2.93 -9.48
CA VAL A 125 12.86 -2.82 -10.95
C VAL A 125 13.53 -1.57 -11.51
N ILE A 126 13.80 -0.56 -10.69
CA ILE A 126 14.45 0.68 -11.12
C ILE A 126 15.91 0.66 -10.68
N ALA A 127 16.83 1.03 -11.59
CA ALA A 127 18.25 1.07 -11.29
C ALA A 127 18.54 2.04 -10.12
N ASP A 128 19.44 1.62 -9.22
CA ASP A 128 19.84 2.38 -8.02
C ASP A 128 20.19 3.84 -8.30
N THR A 129 20.79 4.11 -9.45
CA THR A 129 21.20 5.47 -9.84
C THR A 129 20.07 6.48 -9.76
N TRP A 130 18.84 6.06 -10.08
CA TRP A 130 17.66 6.92 -10.14
C TRP A 130 16.97 7.11 -8.80
N VAL A 131 17.21 6.20 -7.86
CA VAL A 131 16.61 6.26 -6.52
C VAL A 131 17.54 6.82 -5.45
N ARG A 132 18.86 6.87 -5.70
CA ARG A 132 19.85 7.40 -4.75
C ARG A 132 19.60 8.84 -4.34
N LYS A 133 19.00 9.62 -5.22
CA LYS A 133 18.70 11.04 -4.95
C LYS A 133 17.56 11.23 -3.95
N LEU A 134 16.84 10.18 -3.58
CA LEU A 134 15.75 10.24 -2.61
C LEU A 134 16.22 10.36 -1.17
N GLY A 135 17.50 10.21 -0.91
CA GLY A 135 18.09 10.36 0.42
C GLY A 135 18.81 9.10 0.90
N ASP A 136 18.89 8.94 2.23
CA ASP A 136 19.61 7.85 2.86
C ASP A 136 18.94 6.48 2.56
N PRO A 137 19.66 5.56 1.88
CA PRO A 137 19.11 4.23 1.57
C PRO A 137 18.86 3.37 2.81
N GLU A 138 19.45 3.69 3.96
CA GLU A 138 19.26 2.89 5.17
C GLU A 138 17.93 3.14 5.86
N THR A 139 17.39 4.35 5.74
CA THR A 139 16.21 4.76 6.52
C THR A 139 15.04 5.27 5.71
N ILE A 140 15.27 5.84 4.54
CA ILE A 140 14.25 6.64 3.84
C ILE A 140 13.44 5.83 2.83
N TYR A 141 14.03 4.83 2.18
CA TYR A 141 13.33 4.13 1.10
C TYR A 141 12.17 3.27 1.59
N THR A 142 12.25 2.72 2.80
CA THR A 142 11.20 1.88 3.35
C THR A 142 10.01 2.67 3.87
N GLU A 143 10.21 3.97 4.17
CA GLU A 143 9.18 4.85 4.73
C GLU A 143 8.57 5.80 3.70
N VAL A 144 9.14 5.89 2.50
CA VAL A 144 8.63 6.75 1.44
C VAL A 144 7.28 6.22 0.92
N ASP A 145 6.30 7.11 0.83
CA ASP A 145 5.03 6.78 0.20
C ASP A 145 5.28 6.40 -1.27
N PRO A 146 4.79 5.24 -1.74
CA PRO A 146 4.97 4.82 -3.14
C PRO A 146 4.52 5.87 -4.16
N ARG A 147 3.48 6.65 -3.85
CA ARG A 147 3.01 7.73 -4.73
C ARG A 147 4.04 8.86 -4.86
N ASP A 148 4.68 9.21 -3.75
CA ASP A 148 5.71 10.24 -3.72
C ASP A 148 6.98 9.76 -4.43
N LEU A 149 7.32 8.48 -4.27
CA LEU A 149 8.43 7.84 -4.98
C LEU A 149 8.23 7.91 -6.49
N LEU A 150 7.05 7.52 -6.97
CA LEU A 150 6.73 7.56 -8.39
C LEU A 150 6.67 8.99 -8.94
N ALA A 151 6.12 9.93 -8.17
CA ALA A 151 6.09 11.34 -8.54
C ALA A 151 7.50 11.93 -8.65
N HIS A 152 8.40 11.57 -7.74
CA HIS A 152 9.81 11.98 -7.78
C HIS A 152 10.50 11.46 -9.05
N LEU A 153 10.31 10.20 -9.38
CA LEU A 153 10.88 9.59 -10.58
C LEU A 153 10.35 10.23 -11.87
N GLN A 154 9.09 10.64 -11.86
CA GLN A 154 8.47 11.32 -13.00
C GLN A 154 9.00 12.73 -13.19
N ALA A 155 9.29 13.43 -12.10
CA ALA A 155 9.78 14.82 -12.13
C ALA A 155 11.28 14.91 -12.49
N GLY A 156 12.01 13.85 -12.26
CA GLY A 156 13.46 13.84 -12.39
C GLY A 156 14.06 13.33 -13.62
#